data_74d2708b92a3b5e6ac7c2805cb303a7f
#
_entry.id   74d2708b92a3b5e6ac7c2805cb303a7f
#
_cell.length_a   1.000
_cell.length_b   1.000
_cell.length_c   1.000
_cell.angle_alpha   90.00
_cell.angle_beta   90.00
_cell.angle_gamma   90.00
#
_symmetry.space_group_name_H-M   'P 1'
#
loop_
_entity.id
_entity.type
_entity.pdbx_description
1 polymer ?
#
loop_
_entity_poly.entity_id
_entity_poly.type
_entity_poly.pdbx_seq_one_letter_code
_entity_poly.pdbx_strand_id
1 'polypeptide(L)'
;VQLLPISAKTNTSLEGYESALKAHFDAGKEENLADVAYTLSTTKASFGTRRFILASNTKEASDVLFKKDNKTAQSSVVRAVPNEVAFLLPGQGSQFLNMGKELYRGEGVFKDAVDKCANLLLDTLKLDIRKIIFPESLNEEAENKLRDTRFTQPALFTIEYALSQLWISWGIQPTVICGHSLG
;
A
#
# COMPACT_ATOMS: atom_id res chain seq x y z
N VAL A 1 1.07 11.11 3.81
CA VAL A 1 -0.10 10.82 2.95
C VAL A 1 -1.17 10.18 3.79
N GLN A 2 -2.44 10.59 3.62
CA GLN A 2 -3.60 10.06 4.31
C GLN A 2 -4.57 9.42 3.31
N LEU A 3 -5.26 8.37 3.75
CA LEU A 3 -6.35 7.72 3.02
C LEU A 3 -7.69 8.30 3.51
N LEU A 4 -8.45 8.91 2.62
CA LEU A 4 -9.76 9.48 2.90
C LEU A 4 -10.84 8.60 2.26
N PRO A 5 -11.49 7.68 2.99
CA PRO A 5 -12.57 6.86 2.46
C PRO A 5 -13.89 7.64 2.51
N ILE A 6 -14.62 7.63 1.39
CA ILE A 6 -15.97 8.18 1.31
C ILE A 6 -16.92 7.15 0.69
N SER A 7 -18.17 7.18 1.11
CA SER A 7 -19.17 6.26 0.54
C SER A 7 -20.58 6.86 0.58
N ALA A 8 -21.41 6.39 -0.32
CA ALA A 8 -22.81 6.79 -0.41
C ALA A 8 -23.70 5.64 -0.93
N LYS A 9 -25.00 5.80 -0.85
CA LYS A 9 -25.95 4.81 -1.37
C LYS A 9 -26.02 4.80 -2.90
N THR A 10 -25.76 5.95 -3.54
CA THR A 10 -25.84 6.14 -5.00
C THR A 10 -24.64 6.95 -5.49
N ASN A 11 -24.34 6.87 -6.80
CA ASN A 11 -23.31 7.72 -7.41
C ASN A 11 -23.61 9.22 -7.26
N THR A 12 -24.86 9.62 -7.47
CA THR A 12 -25.26 11.03 -7.31
C THR A 12 -25.03 11.55 -5.88
N SER A 13 -25.35 10.71 -4.88
CA SER A 13 -25.08 11.06 -3.47
C SER A 13 -23.59 11.09 -3.17
N LEU A 14 -22.78 10.22 -3.81
CA LEU A 14 -21.33 10.23 -3.67
C LEU A 14 -20.73 11.53 -4.26
N GLU A 15 -21.15 11.91 -5.46
CA GLU A 15 -20.74 13.16 -6.11
C GLU A 15 -21.12 14.41 -5.28
N GLY A 16 -22.33 14.40 -4.68
CA GLY A 16 -22.75 15.44 -3.75
C GLY A 16 -21.86 15.51 -2.50
N TYR A 17 -21.45 14.34 -1.96
CA TYR A 17 -20.54 14.26 -0.83
C TYR A 17 -19.14 14.78 -1.19
N GLU A 18 -18.62 14.40 -2.36
CA GLU A 18 -17.35 14.91 -2.89
C GLU A 18 -17.35 16.43 -3.01
N SER A 19 -18.44 16.96 -3.56
CA SER A 19 -18.61 18.42 -3.74
C SER A 19 -18.65 19.15 -2.40
N ALA A 20 -19.36 18.61 -1.41
CA ALA A 20 -19.43 19.17 -0.07
C ALA A 20 -18.08 19.11 0.65
N LEU A 21 -17.37 18.00 0.55
CA LEU A 21 -16.04 17.82 1.14
C LEU A 21 -15.02 18.75 0.50
N LYS A 22 -15.07 18.90 -0.82
CA LYS A 22 -14.26 19.88 -1.56
C LYS A 22 -14.51 21.30 -1.08
N ALA A 23 -15.77 21.71 -1.01
CA ALA A 23 -16.14 23.05 -0.53
C ALA A 23 -15.66 23.29 0.92
N HIS A 24 -15.69 22.25 1.75
CA HIS A 24 -15.18 22.31 3.11
C HIS A 24 -13.65 22.56 3.15
N PHE A 25 -12.88 21.85 2.33
CA PHE A 25 -11.44 22.07 2.23
C PHE A 25 -11.09 23.45 1.63
N ASP A 26 -11.85 23.89 0.63
CA ASP A 26 -11.66 25.19 -0.03
C ASP A 26 -12.01 26.39 0.91
N ALA A 27 -12.81 26.16 1.96
CA ALA A 27 -13.11 27.18 2.96
C ALA A 27 -11.89 27.59 3.82
N GLY A 28 -10.74 26.92 3.64
CA GLY A 28 -9.44 27.35 4.14
C GLY A 28 -9.26 27.21 5.66
N LYS A 29 -10.05 26.36 6.32
CA LYS A 29 -9.79 26.03 7.72
C LYS A 29 -8.51 25.18 7.82
N GLU A 30 -7.60 25.58 8.68
CA GLU A 30 -6.44 24.76 9.02
C GLU A 30 -6.91 23.52 9.78
N GLU A 31 -7.05 22.42 9.08
CA GLU A 31 -7.43 21.13 9.65
C GLU A 31 -6.29 20.12 9.43
N ASN A 32 -6.06 19.30 10.45
CA ASN A 32 -5.16 18.17 10.32
C ASN A 32 -5.82 17.08 9.47
N LEU A 33 -5.26 16.80 8.30
CA LEU A 33 -5.82 15.81 7.38
C LEU A 33 -5.90 14.40 8.00
N ALA A 34 -5.05 14.07 8.99
CA ALA A 34 -5.13 12.80 9.71
C ALA A 34 -6.40 12.69 10.55
N ASP A 35 -6.85 13.81 11.17
CA ASP A 35 -8.09 13.83 11.96
C ASP A 35 -9.31 13.71 11.04
N VAL A 36 -9.25 14.32 9.85
CA VAL A 36 -10.28 14.16 8.82
C VAL A 36 -10.35 12.70 8.36
N ALA A 37 -9.20 12.08 8.04
CA ALA A 37 -9.12 10.68 7.63
C ALA A 37 -9.68 9.75 8.71
N TYR A 38 -9.31 9.97 9.97
CA TYR A 38 -9.83 9.23 11.11
C TYR A 38 -11.35 9.37 11.23
N THR A 39 -11.86 10.59 11.14
CA THR A 39 -13.30 10.87 11.22
C THR A 39 -14.07 10.16 10.10
N LEU A 40 -13.57 10.25 8.84
CA LEU A 40 -14.20 9.59 7.70
C LEU A 40 -14.20 8.07 7.83
N SER A 41 -13.14 7.50 8.40
CA SER A 41 -12.98 6.04 8.56
C SER A 41 -13.82 5.47 9.70
N THR A 42 -14.00 6.21 10.80
CA THR A 42 -14.56 5.66 12.05
C THR A 42 -15.99 6.10 12.34
N THR A 43 -16.38 7.31 11.93
CA THR A 43 -17.68 7.88 12.31
C THR A 43 -18.74 7.82 11.21
N LYS A 44 -18.34 7.53 9.96
CA LYS A 44 -19.27 7.52 8.83
C LYS A 44 -19.69 6.09 8.49
N ALA A 45 -20.97 5.92 8.18
CA ALA A 45 -21.49 4.65 7.71
C ALA A 45 -20.86 4.26 6.37
N SER A 46 -20.52 2.97 6.22
CA SER A 46 -20.01 2.41 4.96
C SER A 46 -21.17 1.97 4.06
N PHE A 47 -21.27 2.59 2.90
CA PHE A 47 -22.23 2.22 1.86
C PHE A 47 -21.58 1.48 0.69
N GLY A 48 -22.42 0.95 -0.22
CA GLY A 48 -21.96 0.15 -1.36
C GLY A 48 -21.16 0.93 -2.40
N THR A 49 -21.55 2.17 -2.72
CA THR A 49 -20.78 3.03 -3.64
C THR A 49 -19.67 3.71 -2.86
N ARG A 50 -18.44 3.36 -3.18
CA ARG A 50 -17.25 3.79 -2.41
C ARG A 50 -16.24 4.49 -3.29
N ARG A 51 -15.55 5.43 -2.70
CA ARG A 51 -14.36 6.08 -3.24
C ARG A 51 -13.33 6.29 -2.15
N PHE A 52 -12.06 6.24 -2.50
CA PHE A 52 -11.01 6.71 -1.63
C PHE A 52 -10.17 7.77 -2.34
N ILE A 53 -9.53 8.61 -1.56
CA ILE A 53 -8.64 9.67 -2.00
C ILE A 53 -7.35 9.55 -1.20
N LEU A 54 -6.22 9.71 -1.87
CA LEU A 54 -4.90 9.82 -1.23
C LEU A 54 -4.43 11.27 -1.33
N ALA A 55 -4.08 11.85 -0.20
CA ALA A 55 -3.58 13.22 -0.14
C ALA A 55 -2.65 13.44 1.07
N SER A 56 -1.73 14.39 0.95
CA SER A 56 -0.80 14.76 2.01
C SER A 56 -1.27 15.98 2.83
N ASN A 57 -2.19 16.78 2.26
CA ASN A 57 -2.76 17.97 2.87
C ASN A 57 -4.16 18.26 2.29
N THR A 58 -4.90 19.18 2.91
CA THR A 58 -6.28 19.55 2.53
C THR A 58 -6.38 20.13 1.14
N LYS A 59 -5.38 20.90 0.70
CA LYS A 59 -5.33 21.47 -0.66
C LYS A 59 -5.21 20.39 -1.72
N GLU A 60 -4.28 19.42 -1.52
CA GLU A 60 -4.14 18.28 -2.41
C GLU A 60 -5.42 17.44 -2.45
N ALA A 61 -6.07 17.22 -1.28
CA ALA A 61 -7.35 16.52 -1.21
C ALA A 61 -8.44 17.21 -2.03
N SER A 62 -8.55 18.55 -1.94
CA SER A 62 -9.47 19.33 -2.77
C SER A 62 -9.16 19.21 -4.26
N ASP A 63 -7.89 19.30 -4.65
CA ASP A 63 -7.45 19.16 -6.05
C ASP A 63 -7.78 17.79 -6.64
N VAL A 64 -7.57 16.72 -5.87
CA VAL A 64 -7.87 15.33 -6.27
C VAL A 64 -9.38 15.13 -6.43
N LEU A 65 -10.19 15.70 -5.54
CA LEU A 65 -11.66 15.68 -5.65
C LEU A 65 -12.14 16.35 -6.93
N PHE A 66 -11.49 17.44 -7.34
CA PHE A 66 -11.83 18.16 -8.56
C PHE A 66 -11.41 17.42 -9.84
N LYS A 67 -10.19 16.89 -9.89
CA LYS A 67 -9.59 16.32 -11.11
C LYS A 67 -10.10 14.92 -11.46
N LYS A 68 -10.74 14.21 -10.52
CA LYS A 68 -11.14 12.79 -10.67
C LYS A 68 -10.01 11.89 -11.20
N ASP A 69 -8.75 12.18 -10.77
CA ASP A 69 -7.57 11.43 -11.19
C ASP A 69 -7.61 9.99 -10.67
N ASN A 70 -7.51 9.02 -11.58
CA ASN A 70 -7.59 7.60 -11.26
C ASN A 70 -6.36 7.04 -10.52
N LYS A 71 -5.27 7.80 -10.39
CA LYS A 71 -4.06 7.36 -9.66
C LYS A 71 -4.18 7.60 -8.16
N THR A 72 -4.80 8.72 -7.77
CA THR A 72 -4.96 9.16 -6.38
C THR A 72 -6.40 9.05 -5.88
N ALA A 73 -7.34 8.67 -6.72
CA ALA A 73 -8.72 8.45 -6.37
C ALA A 73 -9.33 7.30 -7.19
N GLN A 74 -9.94 6.34 -6.52
CA GLN A 74 -10.63 5.23 -7.16
C GLN A 74 -12.05 5.09 -6.62
N SER A 75 -12.98 4.76 -7.52
CA SER A 75 -14.38 4.49 -7.20
C SER A 75 -14.73 3.05 -7.51
N SER A 76 -15.50 2.43 -6.65
CA SER A 76 -15.99 1.07 -6.84
C SER A 76 -17.36 0.90 -6.21
N VAL A 77 -18.14 -0.04 -6.74
CA VAL A 77 -19.39 -0.51 -6.13
C VAL A 77 -19.11 -1.85 -5.47
N VAL A 78 -19.20 -1.88 -4.15
CA VAL A 78 -19.03 -3.12 -3.38
C VAL A 78 -20.31 -3.96 -3.50
N ARG A 79 -20.16 -5.16 -4.04
CA ARG A 79 -21.25 -6.15 -4.09
C ARG A 79 -21.36 -6.84 -2.72
N ALA A 80 -22.55 -7.30 -2.37
CA ALA A 80 -22.85 -7.98 -1.10
C ALA A 80 -22.27 -9.40 -0.99
N VAL A 81 -21.44 -9.84 -1.92
CA VAL A 81 -20.80 -11.16 -1.93
C VAL A 81 -19.46 -11.05 -1.21
N PRO A 82 -19.07 -12.01 -0.35
CA PRO A 82 -17.71 -12.04 0.20
C PRO A 82 -16.70 -11.95 -0.93
N ASN A 83 -15.81 -10.97 -0.85
CA ASN A 83 -14.77 -10.82 -1.86
C ASN A 83 -13.72 -11.91 -1.59
N GLU A 84 -13.61 -12.87 -2.49
CA GLU A 84 -12.47 -13.76 -2.52
C GLU A 84 -11.24 -12.94 -2.90
N VAL A 85 -10.15 -13.13 -2.18
CA VAL A 85 -8.89 -12.41 -2.39
C VAL A 85 -7.85 -13.38 -2.89
N ALA A 86 -7.22 -13.06 -4.02
CA ALA A 86 -6.06 -13.76 -4.52
C ALA A 86 -4.79 -12.94 -4.24
N PHE A 87 -3.77 -13.55 -3.65
CA PHE A 87 -2.44 -12.97 -3.61
C PHE A 87 -1.68 -13.40 -4.86
N LEU A 88 -1.21 -12.42 -5.62
CA LEU A 88 -0.39 -12.64 -6.80
C LEU A 88 1.06 -12.29 -6.46
N LEU A 89 1.94 -13.28 -6.55
CA LEU A 89 3.35 -13.15 -6.22
C LEU A 89 4.15 -13.11 -7.53
N PRO A 90 4.83 -11.98 -7.84
CA PRO A 90 5.61 -11.86 -9.06
C PRO A 90 6.90 -12.68 -9.00
N GLY A 91 7.51 -12.91 -10.16
CA GLY A 91 8.81 -13.52 -10.27
C GLY A 91 9.94 -12.52 -10.48
N GLN A 92 11.12 -13.08 -10.76
CA GLN A 92 12.33 -12.30 -11.07
C GLN A 92 12.08 -11.29 -12.19
N GLY A 93 12.51 -10.02 -11.98
CA GLY A 93 12.29 -8.89 -12.87
C GLY A 93 11.50 -7.75 -12.20
N SER A 94 10.77 -8.05 -11.12
CA SER A 94 9.98 -7.06 -10.36
C SER A 94 10.76 -6.39 -9.22
N GLN A 95 12.01 -6.83 -8.94
CA GLN A 95 12.84 -6.27 -7.87
C GLN A 95 13.35 -4.86 -8.21
N PHE A 96 13.44 -4.01 -7.20
CA PHE A 96 14.08 -2.70 -7.26
C PHE A 96 14.65 -2.31 -5.90
N LEU A 97 15.67 -1.47 -5.91
CA LEU A 97 16.30 -1.00 -4.67
C LEU A 97 15.31 -0.24 -3.81
N ASN A 98 15.38 -0.45 -2.50
CA ASN A 98 14.48 0.13 -1.50
C ASN A 98 13.01 -0.31 -1.62
N MET A 99 12.71 -1.43 -2.30
CA MET A 99 11.35 -1.99 -2.33
C MET A 99 10.86 -2.29 -0.89
N GLY A 100 9.74 -1.69 -0.50
CA GLY A 100 9.17 -1.82 0.84
C GLY A 100 9.89 -1.06 1.96
N LYS A 101 10.85 -0.17 1.68
CA LYS A 101 11.65 0.53 2.71
C LYS A 101 10.80 1.35 3.68
N GLU A 102 9.79 2.04 3.18
CA GLU A 102 8.90 2.84 4.04
C GLU A 102 8.02 1.94 4.91
N LEU A 103 7.57 0.79 4.40
CA LEU A 103 6.86 -0.22 5.20
C LEU A 103 7.79 -0.81 6.27
N TYR A 104 9.05 -1.08 5.92
CA TYR A 104 10.04 -1.57 6.90
C TYR A 104 10.28 -0.60 8.05
N ARG A 105 10.14 0.71 7.79
CA ARG A 105 10.29 1.76 8.82
C ARG A 105 9.03 1.99 9.64
N GLY A 106 7.85 1.88 9.01
CA GLY A 106 6.58 2.29 9.60
C GLY A 106 5.71 1.15 10.13
N GLU A 107 5.87 -0.08 9.60
CA GLU A 107 4.98 -1.22 9.85
C GLU A 107 5.71 -2.33 10.59
N GLY A 108 5.43 -2.51 11.88
CA GLY A 108 6.11 -3.49 12.74
C GLY A 108 6.01 -4.92 12.20
N VAL A 109 4.81 -5.34 11.76
CA VAL A 109 4.60 -6.70 11.21
C VAL A 109 5.44 -6.94 9.96
N PHE A 110 5.52 -5.95 9.06
CA PHE A 110 6.36 -6.06 7.86
C PHE A 110 7.84 -6.14 8.22
N LYS A 111 8.29 -5.28 9.13
CA LYS A 111 9.66 -5.27 9.63
C LYS A 111 10.07 -6.61 10.23
N ASP A 112 9.26 -7.14 11.14
CA ASP A 112 9.53 -8.40 11.83
C ASP A 112 9.59 -9.58 10.85
N ALA A 113 8.74 -9.58 9.82
CA ALA A 113 8.77 -10.58 8.77
C ALA A 113 10.05 -10.50 7.91
N VAL A 114 10.47 -9.29 7.51
CA VAL A 114 11.74 -9.08 6.79
C VAL A 114 12.92 -9.51 7.66
N ASP A 115 12.96 -9.11 8.92
CA ASP A 115 14.04 -9.44 9.85
C ASP A 115 14.12 -10.96 10.08
N LYS A 116 12.99 -11.65 10.19
CA LYS A 116 12.93 -13.11 10.28
C LYS A 116 13.55 -13.79 9.04
N CYS A 117 13.15 -13.37 7.83
CA CYS A 117 13.71 -13.90 6.61
C CYS A 117 15.21 -13.61 6.49
N ALA A 118 15.65 -12.39 6.81
CA ALA A 118 17.04 -12.00 6.76
C ALA A 118 17.92 -12.87 7.69
N ASN A 119 17.45 -13.13 8.90
CA ASN A 119 18.16 -13.97 9.86
C ASN A 119 18.27 -15.45 9.38
N LEU A 120 17.21 -16.01 8.79
CA LEU A 120 17.22 -17.36 8.23
C LEU A 120 18.16 -17.49 7.02
N LEU A 121 18.25 -16.44 6.20
CA LEU A 121 19.07 -16.43 4.99
C LEU A 121 20.56 -16.13 5.26
N LEU A 122 20.90 -15.59 6.43
CA LEU A 122 22.25 -15.10 6.75
C LEU A 122 23.32 -16.19 6.57
N ASP A 123 23.06 -17.38 7.09
CA ASP A 123 24.03 -18.49 7.01
C ASP A 123 24.21 -19.03 5.60
N THR A 124 23.16 -19.00 4.78
CA THR A 124 23.22 -19.47 3.40
C THR A 124 23.86 -18.44 2.47
N LEU A 125 23.46 -17.20 2.57
CA LEU A 125 23.95 -16.12 1.71
C LEU A 125 25.31 -15.58 2.13
N LYS A 126 25.72 -15.81 3.40
CA LYS A 126 26.90 -15.19 4.04
C LYS A 126 26.87 -13.66 3.98
N LEU A 127 25.68 -13.11 3.84
CA LEU A 127 25.42 -11.68 3.74
C LEU A 127 24.00 -11.38 4.19
N ASP A 128 23.82 -10.25 4.86
CA ASP A 128 22.50 -9.77 5.26
C ASP A 128 21.72 -9.24 4.04
N ILE A 129 20.62 -9.91 3.67
CA ILE A 129 19.81 -9.57 2.51
C ILE A 129 19.21 -8.15 2.59
N ARG A 130 19.04 -7.61 3.81
CA ARG A 130 18.57 -6.24 4.02
C ARG A 130 19.52 -5.21 3.43
N LYS A 131 20.84 -5.48 3.43
CA LYS A 131 21.86 -4.60 2.81
C LYS A 131 21.79 -4.62 1.29
N ILE A 132 21.20 -5.66 0.70
CA ILE A 132 20.95 -5.73 -0.75
C ILE A 132 19.67 -4.99 -1.11
N ILE A 133 18.60 -5.21 -0.32
CA ILE A 133 17.28 -4.60 -0.57
C ILE A 133 17.32 -3.09 -0.24
N PHE A 134 17.98 -2.72 0.87
CA PHE A 134 18.04 -1.35 1.42
C PHE A 134 19.50 -0.85 1.49
N PRO A 135 20.20 -0.70 0.35
CA PRO A 135 21.58 -0.25 0.36
C PRO A 135 21.71 1.18 0.89
N GLU A 136 22.89 1.51 1.39
CA GLU A 136 23.21 2.87 1.86
C GLU A 136 23.28 3.86 0.68
N SER A 137 23.76 3.40 -0.48
CA SER A 137 23.88 4.21 -1.68
C SER A 137 23.12 3.57 -2.85
N LEU A 138 22.37 4.40 -3.57
CA LEU A 138 21.69 4.00 -4.80
C LEU A 138 22.63 4.24 -5.97
N ASN A 139 23.31 3.20 -6.42
CA ASN A 139 24.25 3.23 -7.53
C ASN A 139 24.16 1.96 -8.37
N GLU A 140 24.85 1.95 -9.50
CA GLU A 140 24.85 0.84 -10.45
C GLU A 140 25.38 -0.48 -9.82
N GLU A 141 26.34 -0.39 -8.91
CA GLU A 141 26.85 -1.57 -8.21
C GLU A 141 25.76 -2.24 -7.36
N ALA A 142 24.99 -1.44 -6.60
CA ALA A 142 23.88 -1.94 -5.80
C ALA A 142 22.78 -2.55 -6.69
N GLU A 143 22.45 -1.92 -7.82
CA GLU A 143 21.49 -2.45 -8.79
C GLU A 143 21.96 -3.78 -9.38
N ASN A 144 23.21 -3.87 -9.82
CA ASN A 144 23.78 -5.09 -10.38
C ASN A 144 23.80 -6.21 -9.35
N LYS A 145 24.10 -5.89 -8.09
CA LYS A 145 24.07 -6.85 -7.00
C LYS A 145 22.67 -7.39 -6.73
N LEU A 146 21.63 -6.53 -6.75
CA LEU A 146 20.25 -6.94 -6.62
C LEU A 146 19.76 -7.74 -7.85
N ARG A 147 20.35 -7.54 -9.05
CA ARG A 147 20.04 -8.29 -10.29
C ARG A 147 20.68 -9.69 -10.32
N ASP A 148 21.70 -9.94 -9.50
CA ASP A 148 22.26 -11.29 -9.37
C ASP A 148 21.19 -12.22 -8.79
N THR A 149 20.85 -13.29 -9.52
CA THR A 149 19.81 -14.27 -9.17
C THR A 149 19.99 -14.84 -7.76
N ARG A 150 21.23 -14.96 -7.29
CA ARG A 150 21.56 -15.40 -5.92
C ARG A 150 20.92 -14.50 -4.86
N PHE A 151 20.75 -13.21 -5.15
CA PHE A 151 20.15 -12.24 -4.24
C PHE A 151 18.75 -11.83 -4.65
N THR A 152 18.45 -11.78 -5.97
CA THR A 152 17.13 -11.40 -6.48
C THR A 152 16.02 -12.27 -5.88
N GLN A 153 16.18 -13.58 -5.97
CA GLN A 153 15.13 -14.50 -5.55
C GLN A 153 14.86 -14.41 -4.04
N PRO A 154 15.87 -14.53 -3.14
CA PRO A 154 15.60 -14.37 -1.72
C PRO A 154 15.14 -12.97 -1.33
N ALA A 155 15.54 -11.92 -2.05
CA ALA A 155 15.05 -10.56 -1.82
C ALA A 155 13.56 -10.42 -2.15
N LEU A 156 13.13 -10.92 -3.32
CA LEU A 156 11.73 -10.94 -3.72
C LEU A 156 10.88 -11.73 -2.73
N PHE A 157 11.28 -12.97 -2.46
CA PHE A 157 10.57 -13.81 -1.49
C PHE A 157 10.40 -13.12 -0.13
N THR A 158 11.47 -12.49 0.37
CA THR A 158 11.43 -11.77 1.64
C THR A 158 10.37 -10.67 1.65
N ILE A 159 10.32 -9.86 0.59
CA ILE A 159 9.36 -8.75 0.49
C ILE A 159 7.93 -9.28 0.27
N GLU A 160 7.74 -10.27 -0.57
CA GLU A 160 6.44 -10.89 -0.84
C GLU A 160 5.86 -11.55 0.41
N TYR A 161 6.68 -12.29 1.15
CA TYR A 161 6.29 -12.85 2.43
C TYR A 161 5.91 -11.76 3.44
N ALA A 162 6.73 -10.72 3.56
CA ALA A 162 6.47 -9.62 4.50
C ALA A 162 5.19 -8.83 4.14
N LEU A 163 4.95 -8.57 2.85
CA LEU A 163 3.71 -7.96 2.38
C LEU A 163 2.49 -8.85 2.67
N SER A 164 2.61 -10.15 2.44
CA SER A 164 1.53 -11.10 2.73
C SER A 164 1.19 -11.10 4.23
N GLN A 165 2.20 -11.12 5.11
CA GLN A 165 1.98 -11.05 6.56
C GLN A 165 1.31 -9.72 6.96
N LEU A 166 1.70 -8.60 6.35
CA LEU A 166 1.11 -7.30 6.62
C LEU A 166 -0.37 -7.28 6.21
N TRP A 167 -0.74 -7.72 5.01
CA TRP A 167 -2.13 -7.81 4.57
C TRP A 167 -2.96 -8.71 5.49
N ILE A 168 -2.42 -9.87 5.87
CA ILE A 168 -3.08 -10.79 6.80
C ILE A 168 -3.31 -10.12 8.17
N SER A 169 -2.34 -9.36 8.67
CA SER A 169 -2.48 -8.64 9.95
C SER A 169 -3.57 -7.57 9.91
N TRP A 170 -3.87 -7.04 8.74
CA TRP A 170 -5.00 -6.11 8.53
C TRP A 170 -6.34 -6.82 8.27
N GLY A 171 -6.38 -8.16 8.41
CA GLY A 171 -7.59 -8.96 8.25
C GLY A 171 -7.89 -9.39 6.82
N ILE A 172 -6.99 -9.14 5.87
CA ILE A 172 -7.13 -9.57 4.47
C ILE A 172 -6.56 -10.98 4.32
N GLN A 173 -7.45 -11.98 4.32
CA GLN A 173 -7.06 -13.38 4.17
C GLN A 173 -7.15 -13.80 2.69
N PRO A 174 -6.08 -14.33 2.07
CA PRO A 174 -6.18 -14.85 0.72
C PRO A 174 -6.95 -16.17 0.69
N THR A 175 -7.88 -16.29 -0.24
CA THR A 175 -8.55 -17.55 -0.57
C THR A 175 -7.66 -18.41 -1.44
N VAL A 176 -6.84 -17.78 -2.28
CA VAL A 176 -5.88 -18.42 -3.16
C VAL A 176 -4.59 -17.60 -3.27
N ILE A 177 -3.49 -18.30 -3.44
CA ILE A 177 -2.19 -17.69 -3.76
C ILE A 177 -1.75 -18.22 -5.13
N CYS A 178 -1.36 -17.33 -6.01
CA CYS A 178 -0.87 -17.65 -7.34
C CYS A 178 0.49 -16.98 -7.56
N GLY A 179 1.49 -17.76 -7.87
CA GLY A 179 2.84 -17.29 -8.12
C GLY A 179 3.29 -17.46 -9.57
N HIS A 180 4.16 -16.59 -10.03
CA HIS A 180 4.87 -16.70 -11.29
C HIS A 180 6.35 -16.93 -11.02
N SER A 181 6.93 -17.98 -11.61
CA SER A 181 8.35 -18.34 -11.45
C SER A 181 8.70 -18.63 -9.98
N LEU A 182 9.33 -17.70 -9.27
CA LEU A 182 9.67 -17.81 -7.85
C LEU A 182 8.45 -17.66 -6.93
N GLY A 183 7.50 -16.83 -7.34
CA GLY A 183 6.33 -16.48 -6.55
C GLY A 183 5.38 -17.62 -6.20
#